data_7a7631cd150fc29bbc091a8e13f52312
#
_entry.id   7a7631cd150fc29bbc091a8e13f52312
#
_cell.length_a   1.000
_cell.length_b   1.000
_cell.length_c   1.000
_cell.angle_alpha   90.00
_cell.angle_beta   90.00
_cell.angle_gamma   90.00
#
_symmetry.space_group_name_H-M   'P 1'
#
loop_
_entity.id
_entity.type
_entity.pdbx_description
1 polymer ?
#
loop_
_entity_poly.entity_id
_entity_poly.type
_entity_poly.pdbx_seq_one_letter_code
_entity_poly.pdbx_strand_id
1 'polypeptide(L)'
;MMRHLILITLFLQATLAMAQPPITPDDAPIVVYQLQDDYESIKSNLELAITGRGMLISKTLHISEMFERTAADTGLTNNRYGKAESLEFCNIKLSHQMSSVHPANLSICPLTIGIYTLKSQPGELFLSYQRPQMLGNATEAEAA
;
A
#
# COMPACT_ATOMS: atom_id res chain seq x y z
N MET A 1 17.95 -39.96 48.52
CA MET A 1 18.32 -39.51 47.17
C MET A 1 17.06 -38.94 46.51
N MET A 2 16.84 -37.66 46.57
CA MET A 2 15.59 -36.99 46.09
C MET A 2 15.96 -36.23 44.81
N ARG A 3 15.51 -36.73 43.64
CA ARG A 3 15.72 -36.13 42.31
C ARG A 3 14.69 -35.00 42.10
N HIS A 4 15.18 -33.77 42.19
CA HIS A 4 14.37 -32.59 41.84
C HIS A 4 14.17 -32.53 40.32
N LEU A 5 12.92 -32.73 39.90
CA LEU A 5 12.49 -32.55 38.54
C LEU A 5 12.20 -31.05 38.33
N ILE A 6 13.10 -30.34 37.64
CA ILE A 6 12.92 -28.94 37.28
C ILE A 6 12.04 -28.94 35.99
N LEU A 7 10.77 -28.60 36.14
CA LEU A 7 9.86 -28.30 35.01
C LEU A 7 10.24 -26.91 34.48
N ILE A 8 10.92 -26.87 33.34
CA ILE A 8 11.12 -25.63 32.57
C ILE A 8 9.86 -25.38 31.76
N THR A 9 9.00 -24.51 32.26
CA THR A 9 7.83 -23.98 31.49
C THR A 9 8.36 -22.95 30.48
N LEU A 10 8.44 -23.37 29.22
CA LEU A 10 8.76 -22.50 28.09
C LEU A 10 7.54 -21.61 27.81
N PHE A 11 7.57 -20.37 28.27
CA PHE A 11 6.56 -19.36 27.91
C PHE A 11 6.78 -18.97 26.44
N LEU A 12 5.98 -19.52 25.55
CA LEU A 12 5.87 -19.08 24.15
C LEU A 12 5.14 -17.73 24.15
N GLN A 13 5.90 -16.63 24.15
CA GLN A 13 5.33 -15.30 23.98
C GLN A 13 4.95 -15.14 22.49
N ALA A 14 3.66 -15.34 22.19
CA ALA A 14 3.11 -14.95 20.91
C ALA A 14 3.09 -13.42 20.85
N THR A 15 4.03 -12.82 20.13
CA THR A 15 4.00 -11.40 19.78
C THR A 15 2.82 -11.21 18.81
N LEU A 16 1.72 -10.64 19.30
CA LEU A 16 0.64 -10.14 18.44
C LEU A 16 1.26 -9.07 17.53
N ALA A 17 1.39 -9.37 16.26
CA ALA A 17 1.73 -8.38 15.25
C ALA A 17 0.58 -7.38 15.17
N MET A 18 0.69 -6.28 15.89
CA MET A 18 -0.25 -5.15 15.80
C MET A 18 0.02 -4.44 14.47
N ALA A 19 -1.01 -4.33 13.63
CA ALA A 19 -0.94 -3.50 12.44
C ALA A 19 -0.61 -2.05 12.87
N GLN A 20 0.42 -1.46 12.28
CA GLN A 20 0.78 -0.07 12.58
C GLN A 20 -0.32 0.86 12.06
N PRO A 21 -0.75 1.86 12.84
CA PRO A 21 -1.71 2.85 12.37
C PRO A 21 -1.07 3.74 11.29
N PRO A 22 -1.88 4.36 10.42
CA PRO A 22 -1.38 5.35 9.48
C PRO A 22 -0.80 6.55 10.23
N ILE A 23 0.20 7.21 9.63
CA ILE A 23 0.80 8.44 10.17
C ILE A 23 0.05 9.71 9.74
N THR A 24 -0.92 9.59 8.85
CA THR A 24 -1.80 10.69 8.42
C THR A 24 -3.10 10.70 9.21
N PRO A 25 -3.75 11.87 9.39
CA PRO A 25 -5.06 11.99 10.02
C PRO A 25 -6.13 11.13 9.34
N ASP A 26 -7.18 10.75 10.09
CA ASP A 26 -8.25 9.87 9.60
C ASP A 26 -9.06 10.49 8.45
N ASP A 27 -9.14 11.79 8.35
CA ASP A 27 -9.83 12.55 7.30
C ASP A 27 -8.92 12.94 6.12
N ALA A 28 -7.63 12.62 6.18
CA ALA A 28 -6.69 12.94 5.11
C ALA A 28 -7.07 12.24 3.80
N PRO A 29 -7.01 12.94 2.65
CA PRO A 29 -7.31 12.35 1.34
C PRO A 29 -6.29 11.29 0.92
N ILE A 30 -5.07 11.36 1.47
CA ILE A 30 -3.99 10.37 1.25
C ILE A 30 -3.66 9.74 2.59
N VAL A 31 -3.71 8.42 2.64
CA VAL A 31 -3.31 7.60 3.78
C VAL A 31 -1.87 7.19 3.60
N VAL A 32 -1.05 7.38 4.64
CA VAL A 32 0.37 7.01 4.63
C VAL A 32 0.67 6.12 5.83
N TYR A 33 1.34 5.00 5.57
CA TYR A 33 1.94 4.14 6.58
C TYR A 33 3.46 4.28 6.52
N GLN A 34 4.09 4.26 7.67
CA GLN A 34 5.55 4.23 7.81
C GLN A 34 5.95 2.88 8.41
N LEU A 35 6.93 2.22 7.83
CA LEU A 35 7.35 0.88 8.17
C LEU A 35 8.88 0.84 8.28
N GLN A 36 9.39 -0.11 9.07
CA GLN A 36 10.82 -0.42 9.15
C GLN A 36 11.00 -1.88 8.73
N ASP A 37 11.18 -2.10 7.44
CA ASP A 37 11.34 -3.42 6.86
C ASP A 37 12.05 -3.33 5.50
N ASP A 38 12.39 -4.49 4.94
CA ASP A 38 12.99 -4.60 3.61
C ASP A 38 12.00 -4.24 2.51
N TYR A 39 12.44 -3.40 1.57
CA TYR A 39 11.60 -2.89 0.48
C TYR A 39 11.01 -4.01 -0.39
N GLU A 40 11.84 -4.99 -0.79
CA GLU A 40 11.40 -6.06 -1.67
C GLU A 40 10.45 -7.03 -0.97
N SER A 41 10.68 -7.28 0.32
CA SER A 41 9.80 -8.08 1.17
C SER A 41 8.42 -7.44 1.30
N ILE A 42 8.35 -6.15 1.59
CA ILE A 42 7.07 -5.43 1.70
C ILE A 42 6.37 -5.34 0.35
N LYS A 43 7.11 -5.07 -0.74
CA LYS A 43 6.54 -5.05 -2.09
C LYS A 43 5.92 -6.41 -2.44
N SER A 44 6.64 -7.50 -2.24
CA SER A 44 6.16 -8.87 -2.50
C SER A 44 4.90 -9.19 -1.67
N ASN A 45 4.91 -8.85 -0.38
CA ASN A 45 3.76 -9.04 0.50
C ASN A 45 2.55 -8.20 0.07
N LEU A 46 2.78 -6.97 -0.40
CA LEU A 46 1.73 -6.10 -0.94
C LEU A 46 1.12 -6.69 -2.22
N GLU A 47 1.94 -7.16 -3.14
CA GLU A 47 1.50 -7.83 -4.38
C GLU A 47 0.67 -9.09 -4.07
N LEU A 48 1.11 -9.91 -3.13
CA LEU A 48 0.36 -11.07 -2.63
C LEU A 48 -0.96 -10.67 -1.97
N ALA A 49 -0.97 -9.59 -1.19
CA ALA A 49 -2.19 -9.10 -0.54
C ALA A 49 -3.21 -8.56 -1.55
N ILE A 50 -2.77 -7.91 -2.62
CA ILE A 50 -3.61 -7.41 -3.71
C ILE A 50 -4.21 -8.59 -4.48
N THR A 51 -3.35 -9.51 -4.96
CA THR A 51 -3.79 -10.65 -5.78
C THR A 51 -4.61 -11.64 -4.98
N GLY A 52 -4.29 -11.87 -3.71
CA GLY A 52 -5.06 -12.71 -2.79
C GLY A 52 -6.47 -12.23 -2.51
N ARG A 53 -6.78 -10.96 -2.81
CA ARG A 53 -8.14 -10.38 -2.76
C ARG A 53 -8.86 -10.41 -4.12
N GLY A 54 -8.32 -11.13 -5.10
CA GLY A 54 -8.90 -11.22 -6.44
C GLY A 54 -8.75 -9.95 -7.27
N MET A 55 -7.77 -9.10 -6.94
CA MET A 55 -7.44 -7.93 -7.75
C MET A 55 -6.29 -8.26 -8.69
N LEU A 56 -6.28 -7.64 -9.86
CA LEU A 56 -5.21 -7.78 -10.84
C LEU A 56 -4.31 -6.54 -10.79
N ILE A 57 -3.02 -6.76 -10.65
CA ILE A 57 -2.02 -5.69 -10.82
C ILE A 57 -1.86 -5.47 -12.31
N SER A 58 -2.30 -4.31 -12.78
CA SER A 58 -2.28 -3.94 -14.20
C SER A 58 -0.94 -3.34 -14.62
N LYS A 59 -0.27 -2.62 -13.70
CA LYS A 59 0.98 -1.96 -13.99
C LYS A 59 1.76 -1.65 -12.72
N THR A 60 3.10 -1.65 -12.84
CA THR A 60 4.02 -1.06 -11.87
C THR A 60 4.77 0.08 -12.54
N LEU A 61 4.68 1.28 -11.98
CA LEU A 61 5.41 2.45 -12.42
C LEU A 61 6.66 2.63 -11.57
N HIS A 62 7.83 2.63 -12.19
CA HIS A 62 9.13 2.84 -11.51
C HIS A 62 9.43 4.35 -11.43
N ILE A 63 8.83 5.02 -10.44
CA ILE A 63 8.80 6.48 -10.33
C ILE A 63 10.20 7.07 -10.11
N SER A 64 11.01 6.48 -9.21
CA SER A 64 12.37 6.98 -8.96
C SER A 64 13.26 6.86 -10.19
N GLU A 65 13.19 5.76 -10.93
CA GLU A 65 13.93 5.55 -12.18
C GLU A 65 13.48 6.53 -13.27
N MET A 66 12.17 6.79 -13.36
CA MET A 66 11.63 7.77 -14.30
C MET A 66 12.17 9.16 -14.01
N PHE A 67 12.21 9.58 -12.74
CA PHE A 67 12.78 10.88 -12.37
C PHE A 67 14.26 10.97 -12.68
N GLU A 68 15.04 9.94 -12.40
CA GLU A 68 16.48 9.90 -12.70
C GLU A 68 16.75 9.98 -14.21
N ARG A 69 16.01 9.21 -15.00
CA ARG A 69 16.15 9.18 -16.45
C ARG A 69 15.83 10.51 -17.13
N THR A 70 14.84 11.26 -16.58
CA THR A 70 14.38 12.52 -17.19
C THR A 70 15.00 13.77 -16.56
N ALA A 71 15.80 13.61 -15.51
CA ALA A 71 16.37 14.73 -14.76
C ALA A 71 17.21 15.68 -15.63
N ALA A 72 18.02 15.13 -16.53
CA ALA A 72 18.89 15.93 -17.42
C ALA A 72 18.06 16.79 -18.39
N ASP A 73 16.99 16.24 -18.95
CA ASP A 73 16.16 16.92 -19.94
C ASP A 73 15.20 17.95 -19.30
N THR A 74 14.79 17.71 -18.07
CA THR A 74 13.81 18.55 -17.36
C THR A 74 14.44 19.58 -16.42
N GLY A 75 15.72 19.42 -16.10
CA GLY A 75 16.40 20.20 -15.06
C GLY A 75 15.95 19.88 -13.62
N LEU A 76 15.10 18.87 -13.43
CA LEU A 76 14.55 18.48 -12.15
C LEU A 76 15.47 17.47 -11.44
N THR A 77 16.56 17.94 -10.90
CA THR A 77 17.62 17.11 -10.29
C THR A 77 17.35 16.71 -8.83
N ASN A 78 16.37 17.32 -8.16
CA ASN A 78 16.07 17.12 -6.74
C ASN A 78 15.09 15.95 -6.51
N ASN A 79 15.44 14.76 -6.97
CA ASN A 79 14.68 13.55 -6.62
C ASN A 79 14.84 13.23 -5.12
N ARG A 80 13.72 13.25 -4.38
CA ARG A 80 13.66 12.98 -2.94
C ARG A 80 13.69 11.50 -2.60
N TYR A 81 13.34 10.65 -3.55
CA TYR A 81 13.18 9.22 -3.34
C TYR A 81 14.52 8.49 -3.47
N GLY A 82 14.75 7.51 -2.57
CA GLY A 82 15.75 6.47 -2.77
C GLY A 82 15.24 5.47 -3.80
N LYS A 83 14.14 4.79 -3.47
CA LYS A 83 13.38 3.92 -4.38
C LYS A 83 11.90 4.32 -4.31
N ALA A 84 11.21 4.33 -5.44
CA ALA A 84 9.78 4.64 -5.46
C ALA A 84 9.11 3.94 -6.63
N GLU A 85 8.05 3.21 -6.32
CA GLU A 85 7.20 2.53 -7.30
C GLU A 85 5.73 2.82 -6.98
N SER A 86 4.87 2.70 -7.99
CA SER A 86 3.43 2.81 -7.86
C SER A 86 2.79 1.60 -8.51
N LEU A 87 2.03 0.83 -7.73
CA LEU A 87 1.29 -0.33 -8.19
C LEU A 87 -0.13 0.09 -8.53
N GLU A 88 -0.53 -0.13 -9.77
CA GLU A 88 -1.89 0.07 -10.25
C GLU A 88 -2.62 -1.28 -10.29
N PHE A 89 -3.80 -1.36 -9.71
CA PHE A 89 -4.55 -2.61 -9.64
C PHE A 89 -6.06 -2.37 -9.68
N CYS A 90 -6.79 -3.38 -10.11
CA CYS A 90 -8.23 -3.29 -10.30
C CYS A 90 -8.91 -4.65 -10.09
N ASN A 91 -10.20 -4.60 -9.74
CA ASN A 91 -11.09 -5.76 -9.77
C ASN A 91 -12.26 -5.44 -10.70
N ILE A 92 -12.45 -6.27 -11.74
CA ILE A 92 -13.44 -6.03 -12.78
C ILE A 92 -14.88 -5.94 -12.23
N LYS A 93 -15.22 -6.79 -11.25
CA LYS A 93 -16.53 -6.80 -10.61
C LYS A 93 -16.79 -5.50 -9.84
N LEU A 94 -15.83 -5.07 -9.01
CA LEU A 94 -15.93 -3.82 -8.26
C LEU A 94 -16.00 -2.61 -9.20
N SER A 95 -15.20 -2.60 -10.27
CA SER A 95 -15.22 -1.52 -11.26
C SER A 95 -16.56 -1.41 -11.95
N HIS A 96 -17.15 -2.55 -12.32
CA HIS A 96 -18.50 -2.57 -12.90
C HIS A 96 -19.53 -2.03 -11.91
N GLN A 97 -19.53 -2.48 -10.65
CA GLN A 97 -20.43 -2.00 -9.62
C GLN A 97 -20.30 -0.47 -9.40
N MET A 98 -19.07 0.04 -9.23
CA MET A 98 -18.84 1.47 -9.06
C MET A 98 -19.37 2.30 -10.24
N SER A 99 -19.13 1.84 -11.47
CA SER A 99 -19.59 2.52 -12.69
C SER A 99 -21.10 2.44 -12.86
N SER A 100 -21.75 1.40 -12.34
CA SER A 100 -23.22 1.28 -12.35
C SER A 100 -23.88 2.28 -11.42
N VAL A 101 -23.23 2.60 -10.27
CA VAL A 101 -23.71 3.66 -9.36
C VAL A 101 -23.62 5.03 -10.02
N HIS A 102 -22.50 5.36 -10.63
CA HIS A 102 -22.32 6.60 -11.38
C HIS A 102 -21.21 6.42 -12.43
N PRO A 103 -21.44 6.77 -13.71
CA PRO A 103 -20.47 6.53 -14.79
C PRO A 103 -19.11 7.17 -14.56
N ALA A 104 -19.04 8.34 -13.89
CA ALA A 104 -17.78 9.02 -13.60
C ALA A 104 -16.90 8.28 -12.57
N ASN A 105 -17.46 7.30 -11.83
CA ASN A 105 -16.68 6.43 -10.93
C ASN A 105 -15.68 5.54 -11.70
N LEU A 106 -15.79 5.47 -13.02
CA LEU A 106 -14.76 4.86 -13.87
C LEU A 106 -13.36 5.42 -13.60
N SER A 107 -13.25 6.69 -13.20
CA SER A 107 -11.97 7.37 -12.89
C SER A 107 -11.29 6.86 -11.62
N ILE A 108 -11.98 6.06 -10.78
CA ILE A 108 -11.41 5.47 -9.56
C ILE A 108 -10.57 4.22 -9.87
N CYS A 109 -10.81 3.57 -10.99
CA CYS A 109 -10.05 2.40 -11.42
C CYS A 109 -9.06 2.80 -12.55
N PRO A 110 -7.77 2.44 -12.44
CA PRO A 110 -7.17 1.59 -11.41
C PRO A 110 -6.97 2.29 -10.06
N LEU A 111 -7.09 1.53 -8.97
CA LEU A 111 -6.59 1.94 -7.66
C LEU A 111 -5.07 1.93 -7.67
N THR A 112 -4.47 2.74 -6.81
CA THR A 112 -3.02 2.93 -6.81
C THR A 112 -2.48 2.89 -5.39
N ILE A 113 -1.39 2.16 -5.18
CA ILE A 113 -0.58 2.21 -3.95
C ILE A 113 0.86 2.56 -4.32
N GLY A 114 1.36 3.65 -3.73
CA GLY A 114 2.78 4.00 -3.77
C GLY A 114 3.56 3.26 -2.69
N ILE A 115 4.71 2.71 -3.03
CA ILE A 115 5.73 2.19 -2.10
C ILE A 115 7.02 2.96 -2.35
N TYR A 116 7.62 3.54 -1.29
CA TYR A 116 8.80 4.36 -1.47
C TYR A 116 9.67 4.48 -0.22
N THR A 117 10.94 4.82 -0.45
CA THR A 117 11.89 5.26 0.57
C THR A 117 12.31 6.70 0.30
N LEU A 118 12.69 7.43 1.34
CA LEU A 118 13.19 8.80 1.23
C LEU A 118 14.70 8.86 1.48
N LYS A 119 15.43 9.62 0.66
CA LYS A 119 16.88 9.85 0.85
C LYS A 119 17.20 10.50 2.18
N SER A 120 16.27 11.30 2.72
CA SER A 120 16.39 11.97 4.02
C SER A 120 16.07 11.10 5.22
N GLN A 121 15.50 9.91 5.00
CA GLN A 121 15.07 8.98 6.07
C GLN A 121 15.51 7.54 5.71
N PRO A 122 16.81 7.25 5.74
CA PRO A 122 17.33 5.94 5.41
C PRO A 122 16.82 4.90 6.42
N GLY A 123 16.38 3.74 5.91
CA GLY A 123 15.81 2.66 6.71
C GLY A 123 14.29 2.76 6.94
N GLU A 124 13.67 3.86 6.54
CA GLU A 124 12.21 4.00 6.58
C GLU A 124 11.60 3.71 5.21
N LEU A 125 10.50 2.97 5.22
CA LEU A 125 9.69 2.64 4.05
C LEU A 125 8.29 3.19 4.24
N PHE A 126 7.71 3.68 3.17
CA PHE A 126 6.37 4.27 3.19
C PHE A 126 5.47 3.57 2.18
N LEU A 127 4.22 3.33 2.61
CA LEU A 127 3.12 2.98 1.73
C LEU A 127 2.13 4.14 1.72
N SER A 128 1.63 4.51 0.55
CA SER A 128 0.63 5.56 0.44
C SER A 128 -0.44 5.21 -0.58
N TYR A 129 -1.69 5.59 -0.28
CA TYR A 129 -2.78 5.47 -1.23
C TYR A 129 -3.78 6.62 -1.06
N GLN A 130 -4.47 6.96 -2.13
CA GLN A 130 -5.56 7.92 -2.09
C GLN A 130 -6.86 7.23 -1.65
N ARG A 131 -7.61 7.84 -0.73
CA ARG A 131 -8.95 7.37 -0.37
C ARG A 131 -9.87 7.51 -1.57
N PRO A 132 -10.50 6.43 -2.06
CA PRO A 132 -11.45 6.54 -3.16
C PRO A 132 -12.65 7.41 -2.76
N GLN A 133 -12.99 8.39 -3.60
CA GLN A 133 -14.17 9.24 -3.44
C GLN A 133 -15.16 8.86 -4.56
N MET A 134 -16.31 8.31 -4.18
CA MET A 134 -17.33 7.88 -5.13
C MET A 134 -18.42 8.93 -5.26
N LEU A 135 -18.95 9.08 -6.46
CA LEU A 135 -20.22 9.77 -6.72
C LEU A 135 -21.38 8.77 -6.60
N GLY A 136 -22.55 9.28 -6.22
CA GLY A 136 -23.73 8.47 -5.93
C GLY A 136 -23.93 8.29 -4.41
N ASN A 137 -25.05 7.68 -4.04
CA ASN A 137 -25.40 7.43 -2.64
C ASN A 137 -25.36 5.93 -2.31
N ALA A 138 -25.42 5.60 -1.01
CA ALA A 138 -25.36 4.22 -0.54
C ALA A 138 -26.48 3.33 -1.12
N THR A 139 -27.68 3.88 -1.31
CA THR A 139 -28.84 3.17 -1.87
C THR A 139 -28.59 2.78 -3.33
N GLU A 140 -27.96 3.67 -4.12
CA GLU A 140 -27.57 3.39 -5.51
C GLU A 140 -26.46 2.34 -5.56
N ALA A 141 -25.53 2.37 -4.61
CA ALA A 141 -24.46 1.38 -4.50
C ALA A 141 -24.96 -0.04 -4.15
N GLU A 142 -26.03 -0.15 -3.36
CA GLU A 142 -26.65 -1.43 -3.01
C GLU A 142 -27.51 -2.02 -4.14
N ALA A 143 -28.01 -1.17 -5.02
CA ALA A 143 -28.85 -1.58 -6.15
C ALA A 143 -28.06 -2.02 -7.40
N ALA A 144 -26.73 -1.76 -7.42
CA ALA A 144 -25.82 -2.06 -8.54
C ALA A 144 -25.10 -3.41 -8.37
#